data_e50e2e56d7b66ab9e17ad8f543d6afd6
#
_entry.id   e50e2e56d7b66ab9e17ad8f543d6afd6
#
_cell.length_a   1.000
_cell.length_b   1.000
_cell.length_c   1.000
_cell.angle_alpha   90.00
_cell.angle_beta   90.00
_cell.angle_gamma   90.00
#
_symmetry.space_group_name_H-M   'P 1'
#
loop_
_entity.id
_entity.type
_entity.pdbx_description
1 polymer ?
#
loop_
_entity_poly.entity_id
_entity_poly.type
_entity_poly.pdbx_seq_one_letter_code
_entity_poly.pdbx_strand_id
1 'polypeptide(L)'
;MKRRNFVKTSLLTSAGVVIAPTILTSCSNWKGANDRVNVAHIGVGGRGRSTTTHYFLPQQGSRSLAVCDPFTTRRENFAKFIENHYATEFDEKLVCQPYLDFEEILERKDIDAVHISTGDYWHLPIAIKAAQAGKHIYLEKPLGLSLDNMLILEKEAKKNKVHFHYGTQQRSLTHCQNGIEMIRSGRLGEIS
;
A
#
# COMPACT_ATOMS: atom_id res chain seq x y z
N MET A 1 -5.14 -26.98 -36.64
CA MET A 1 -4.06 -26.05 -37.04
C MET A 1 -3.33 -25.58 -35.78
N LYS A 2 -2.02 -25.82 -35.69
CA LYS A 2 -1.24 -25.45 -34.49
C LYS A 2 -0.92 -23.94 -34.55
N ARG A 3 -1.12 -23.21 -33.43
CA ARG A 3 -0.88 -21.76 -33.30
C ARG A 3 0.44 -21.24 -33.92
N ARG A 4 1.45 -22.09 -33.96
CA ARG A 4 2.78 -21.80 -34.52
C ARG A 4 2.80 -21.60 -36.06
N ASN A 5 1.83 -22.16 -36.79
CA ASN A 5 1.74 -22.02 -38.23
C ASN A 5 0.95 -20.77 -38.64
N PHE A 6 0.02 -20.29 -37.81
CA PHE A 6 -0.71 -19.06 -38.07
C PHE A 6 0.23 -17.84 -38.07
N VAL A 7 1.16 -17.75 -37.11
CA VAL A 7 2.14 -16.64 -37.01
C VAL A 7 3.13 -16.62 -38.19
N LYS A 8 3.51 -17.81 -38.75
CA LYS A 8 4.43 -17.87 -39.88
C LYS A 8 3.78 -17.49 -41.21
N THR A 9 2.48 -17.70 -41.36
CA THR A 9 1.76 -17.38 -42.61
C THR A 9 1.40 -15.89 -42.70
N SER A 10 1.25 -15.18 -41.54
CA SER A 10 0.98 -13.74 -41.48
C SER A 10 2.20 -12.86 -41.80
N LEU A 11 3.40 -13.46 -41.81
CA LEU A 11 4.66 -12.71 -42.04
C LEU A 11 5.09 -12.71 -43.55
N LEU A 12 4.37 -13.42 -44.43
CA LEU A 12 4.78 -13.60 -45.84
C LEU A 12 3.89 -12.84 -46.85
N THR A 13 2.89 -12.06 -46.44
CA THR A 13 1.96 -11.41 -47.36
C THR A 13 1.89 -9.90 -47.25
N SER A 14 2.95 -9.19 -46.77
CA SER A 14 3.00 -7.74 -46.83
C SER A 14 4.37 -7.23 -47.25
N ALA A 15 4.68 -7.39 -48.55
CA ALA A 15 5.65 -6.55 -49.20
C ALA A 15 4.97 -5.18 -49.51
N GLY A 16 5.40 -4.13 -48.80
CA GLY A 16 5.08 -2.74 -49.13
C GLY A 16 4.13 -2.07 -48.13
N VAL A 17 4.65 -1.56 -47.08
CA VAL A 17 4.59 -0.26 -46.43
C VAL A 17 5.27 -0.40 -45.08
N VAL A 18 6.47 0.07 -44.92
CA VAL A 18 7.12 0.28 -43.63
C VAL A 18 6.45 1.49 -43.01
N ILE A 19 5.29 1.32 -42.41
CA ILE A 19 4.82 2.20 -41.37
C ILE A 19 5.48 1.66 -40.08
N ALA A 20 6.63 2.24 -39.76
CA ALA A 20 7.21 2.03 -38.43
C ALA A 20 6.12 2.36 -37.42
N PRO A 21 5.78 1.43 -36.49
CA PRO A 21 4.81 1.71 -35.48
C PRO A 21 5.42 2.71 -34.48
N THR A 22 5.18 3.98 -34.72
CA THR A 22 5.37 5.06 -33.72
C THR A 22 4.45 4.90 -32.50
N ILE A 23 3.79 3.76 -32.38
CA ILE A 23 2.86 3.44 -31.27
C ILE A 23 3.61 2.93 -30.02
N LEU A 24 4.91 2.54 -30.15
CA LEU A 24 5.62 1.93 -29.01
C LEU A 24 6.29 2.91 -28.06
N THR A 25 6.33 4.19 -28.37
CA THR A 25 6.97 5.20 -27.49
C THR A 25 6.00 5.89 -26.53
N SER A 26 4.69 5.73 -26.69
CA SER A 26 3.73 6.27 -25.71
C SER A 26 3.39 5.28 -24.57
N CYS A 27 3.87 4.03 -24.64
CA CYS A 27 3.62 3.01 -23.62
C CYS A 27 4.64 2.99 -22.47
N SER A 28 5.64 3.86 -22.47
CA SER A 28 6.68 3.85 -21.43
C SER A 28 6.21 4.33 -20.06
N ASN A 29 4.99 4.87 -19.94
CA ASN A 29 4.39 5.31 -18.68
C ASN A 29 3.05 4.63 -18.35
N TRP A 30 2.60 3.67 -19.16
CA TRP A 30 1.38 2.95 -18.84
C TRP A 30 1.70 1.82 -17.87
N LYS A 31 1.62 2.12 -16.57
CA LYS A 31 1.49 1.09 -15.54
C LYS A 31 0.11 0.49 -15.73
N GLY A 32 0.05 -0.78 -16.09
CA GLY A 32 -1.20 -1.53 -16.18
C GLY A 32 -1.97 -1.44 -14.87
N ALA A 33 -3.27 -1.65 -14.90
CA ALA A 33 -4.09 -1.64 -13.67
C ALA A 33 -3.57 -2.63 -12.61
N ASN A 34 -2.83 -3.67 -13.04
CA ASN A 34 -2.24 -4.70 -12.18
C ASN A 34 -0.84 -4.34 -11.63
N ASP A 35 -0.26 -3.21 -12.00
CA ASP A 35 1.08 -2.81 -11.54
C ASP A 35 1.05 -1.93 -10.28
N ARG A 36 -0.13 -1.65 -9.75
CA ARG A 36 -0.32 -0.85 -8.54
C ARG A 36 -0.84 -1.69 -7.39
N VAL A 37 -0.34 -1.41 -6.18
CA VAL A 37 -0.79 -2.05 -4.94
C VAL A 37 -2.09 -1.39 -4.47
N ASN A 38 -3.14 -2.16 -4.33
CA ASN A 38 -4.42 -1.69 -3.81
C ASN A 38 -4.42 -1.75 -2.28
N VAL A 39 -4.55 -0.59 -1.66
CA VAL A 39 -4.43 -0.42 -0.22
C VAL A 39 -5.78 -0.06 0.40
N ALA A 40 -6.06 -0.65 1.57
CA ALA A 40 -7.14 -0.18 2.43
C ALA A 40 -6.58 0.39 3.74
N HIS A 41 -7.23 1.41 4.28
CA HIS A 41 -6.81 2.11 5.49
C HIS A 41 -7.77 1.83 6.65
N ILE A 42 -7.28 1.16 7.69
CA ILE A 42 -8.03 0.76 8.88
C ILE A 42 -7.64 1.67 10.04
N GLY A 43 -8.58 2.49 10.50
CA GLY A 43 -8.34 3.58 11.44
C GLY A 43 -7.95 4.86 10.71
N VAL A 44 -8.92 5.73 10.43
CA VAL A 44 -8.71 6.99 9.71
C VAL A 44 -8.95 8.21 10.62
N GLY A 45 -8.56 8.08 11.88
CA GLY A 45 -8.43 9.19 12.83
C GLY A 45 -7.28 10.13 12.45
N GLY A 46 -6.91 11.05 13.34
CA GLY A 46 -5.88 12.06 13.06
C GLY A 46 -4.57 11.48 12.51
N ARG A 47 -4.04 10.43 13.16
CA ARG A 47 -2.80 9.77 12.74
C ARG A 47 -2.96 9.02 11.42
N GLY A 48 -4.02 8.19 11.29
CA GLY A 48 -4.27 7.42 10.07
C GLY A 48 -4.45 8.31 8.85
N ARG A 49 -5.21 9.40 8.98
CA ARG A 49 -5.35 10.40 7.91
C ARG A 49 -4.03 11.02 7.52
N SER A 50 -3.24 11.48 8.51
CA SER A 50 -1.94 12.09 8.25
C SER A 50 -1.00 11.12 7.52
N THR A 51 -0.87 9.88 8.00
CA THR A 51 -0.03 8.86 7.38
C THR A 51 -0.50 8.55 5.95
N THR A 52 -1.81 8.37 5.74
CA THR A 52 -2.36 8.12 4.41
C THR A 52 -2.08 9.26 3.45
N THR A 53 -2.36 10.51 3.86
CA THR A 53 -2.21 11.71 3.01
C THR A 53 -0.76 11.95 2.62
N HIS A 54 0.19 11.77 3.54
CA HIS A 54 1.60 12.12 3.29
C HIS A 54 2.41 10.98 2.67
N TYR A 55 2.06 9.71 2.93
CA TYR A 55 2.91 8.59 2.54
C TYR A 55 2.27 7.63 1.53
N PHE A 56 0.94 7.53 1.47
CA PHE A 56 0.27 6.64 0.53
C PHE A 56 -0.30 7.36 -0.69
N LEU A 57 -1.05 8.44 -0.50
CA LEU A 57 -1.71 9.13 -1.62
C LEU A 57 -0.75 9.70 -2.66
N PRO A 58 0.45 10.24 -2.31
CA PRO A 58 1.39 10.73 -3.32
C PRO A 58 2.05 9.63 -4.17
N GLN A 59 1.87 8.35 -3.79
CA GLN A 59 2.56 7.24 -4.45
C GLN A 59 1.77 6.75 -5.67
N GLN A 60 2.31 6.95 -6.86
CA GLN A 60 1.71 6.45 -8.11
C GLN A 60 1.67 4.90 -8.20
N GLY A 61 2.48 4.22 -7.38
CA GLY A 61 2.53 2.76 -7.30
C GLY A 61 1.43 2.13 -6.43
N SER A 62 0.54 2.92 -5.82
CA SER A 62 -0.56 2.42 -4.97
C SER A 62 -1.89 3.11 -5.28
N ARG A 63 -2.98 2.47 -4.88
CA ARG A 63 -4.35 2.99 -4.90
C ARG A 63 -5.00 2.77 -3.56
N SER A 64 -5.67 3.79 -3.05
CA SER A 64 -6.42 3.74 -1.79
C SER A 64 -7.89 3.43 -2.09
N LEU A 65 -8.30 2.15 -2.00
CA LEU A 65 -9.62 1.68 -2.44
C LEU A 65 -10.65 1.54 -1.33
N ALA A 66 -10.23 1.59 -0.07
CA ALA A 66 -11.14 1.45 1.05
C ALA A 66 -10.62 2.15 2.31
N VAL A 67 -11.55 2.57 3.15
CA VAL A 67 -11.27 3.09 4.49
C VAL A 67 -12.21 2.45 5.50
N CYS A 68 -11.71 2.22 6.72
CA CYS A 68 -12.51 1.70 7.83
C CYS A 68 -12.31 2.56 9.07
N ASP A 69 -13.41 2.96 9.71
CA ASP A 69 -13.39 3.63 11.01
C ASP A 69 -14.77 3.47 11.66
N PRO A 70 -14.87 3.24 12.98
CA PRO A 70 -16.16 3.14 13.66
C PRO A 70 -16.98 4.45 13.57
N PHE A 71 -16.32 5.61 13.43
CA PHE A 71 -17.00 6.89 13.30
C PHE A 71 -17.41 7.16 11.85
N THR A 72 -18.72 7.21 11.58
CA THR A 72 -19.30 7.45 10.24
C THR A 72 -18.71 8.67 9.56
N THR A 73 -18.67 9.82 10.26
CA THR A 73 -18.14 11.07 9.71
C THR A 73 -16.67 10.98 9.31
N ARG A 74 -15.86 10.19 10.02
CA ARG A 74 -14.44 10.00 9.68
C ARG A 74 -14.29 9.19 8.40
N ARG A 75 -14.91 8.01 8.34
CA ARG A 75 -14.77 7.11 7.19
C ARG A 75 -15.34 7.70 5.91
N GLU A 76 -16.55 8.33 5.97
CA GLU A 76 -17.19 8.89 4.79
C GLU A 76 -16.47 10.14 4.26
N ASN A 77 -16.11 11.08 5.15
CA ASN A 77 -15.41 12.27 4.74
C ASN A 77 -14.02 11.97 4.19
N PHE A 78 -13.35 10.96 4.76
CA PHE A 78 -12.01 10.62 4.28
C PHE A 78 -12.04 9.81 2.98
N ALA A 79 -13.04 8.97 2.76
CA ALA A 79 -13.26 8.33 1.47
C ALA A 79 -13.44 9.36 0.34
N LYS A 80 -14.32 10.36 0.54
CA LYS A 80 -14.50 11.48 -0.40
C LYS A 80 -13.23 12.30 -0.61
N PHE A 81 -12.45 12.52 0.44
CA PHE A 81 -11.17 13.22 0.33
C PHE A 81 -10.20 12.45 -0.58
N ILE A 82 -10.10 11.13 -0.42
CA ILE A 82 -9.27 10.27 -1.27
C ILE A 82 -9.75 10.33 -2.72
N GLU A 83 -11.05 10.18 -2.97
CA GLU A 83 -11.62 10.27 -4.32
C GLU A 83 -11.29 11.60 -5.01
N ASN A 84 -11.47 12.72 -4.29
CA ASN A 84 -11.13 14.05 -4.79
C ASN A 84 -9.64 14.20 -5.08
N HIS A 85 -8.78 13.65 -4.22
CA HIS A 85 -7.34 13.67 -4.43
C HIS A 85 -6.95 12.96 -5.73
N TYR A 86 -7.48 11.75 -5.99
CA TYR A 86 -7.19 11.04 -7.25
C TYR A 86 -7.74 11.77 -8.47
N ALA A 87 -8.91 12.40 -8.36
CA ALA A 87 -9.47 13.19 -9.45
C ALA A 87 -8.64 14.44 -9.78
N THR A 88 -8.11 15.14 -8.75
CA THR A 88 -7.34 16.38 -8.95
C THR A 88 -5.89 16.16 -9.32
N GLU A 89 -5.22 15.22 -8.65
CA GLU A 89 -3.78 15.03 -8.81
C GLU A 89 -3.40 14.06 -9.93
N PHE A 90 -4.30 13.11 -10.25
CA PHE A 90 -4.00 12.04 -11.22
C PHE A 90 -5.00 11.97 -12.39
N ASP A 91 -6.01 12.83 -12.44
CA ASP A 91 -7.13 12.75 -13.41
C ASP A 91 -7.75 11.33 -13.43
N GLU A 92 -7.81 10.69 -12.26
CA GLU A 92 -8.28 9.31 -12.09
C GLU A 92 -9.61 9.29 -11.32
N LYS A 93 -10.66 8.73 -11.94
CA LYS A 93 -11.92 8.47 -11.25
C LYS A 93 -11.80 7.18 -10.45
N LEU A 94 -11.50 7.31 -9.17
CA LEU A 94 -11.39 6.22 -8.21
C LEU A 94 -12.59 6.23 -7.28
N VAL A 95 -13.06 5.06 -6.85
CA VAL A 95 -14.06 4.90 -5.79
C VAL A 95 -13.37 4.35 -4.55
N CYS A 96 -13.41 5.08 -3.44
CA CYS A 96 -12.90 4.66 -2.15
C CYS A 96 -14.08 4.28 -1.23
N GLN A 97 -14.26 2.99 -0.98
CA GLN A 97 -15.40 2.47 -0.23
C GLN A 97 -15.22 2.64 1.28
N PRO A 98 -16.16 3.30 1.99
CA PRO A 98 -16.13 3.37 3.46
C PRO A 98 -16.73 2.11 4.09
N TYR A 99 -16.09 1.58 5.14
CA TYR A 99 -16.51 0.40 5.89
C TYR A 99 -16.62 0.69 7.39
N LEU A 100 -17.57 0.06 8.05
CA LEU A 100 -17.68 0.03 9.51
C LEU A 100 -16.81 -1.08 10.10
N ASP A 101 -16.83 -2.24 9.47
CA ASP A 101 -16.11 -3.43 9.87
C ASP A 101 -14.90 -3.67 8.97
N PHE A 102 -13.73 -3.83 9.58
CA PHE A 102 -12.50 -4.11 8.85
C PHE A 102 -12.48 -5.54 8.28
N GLU A 103 -13.24 -6.47 8.81
CA GLU A 103 -13.29 -7.85 8.32
C GLU A 103 -13.84 -7.89 6.88
N GLU A 104 -14.82 -7.04 6.55
CA GLU A 104 -15.32 -6.89 5.19
C GLU A 104 -14.22 -6.47 4.20
N ILE A 105 -13.26 -5.64 4.65
CA ILE A 105 -12.08 -5.27 3.85
C ILE A 105 -11.16 -6.48 3.63
N LEU A 106 -10.96 -7.30 4.66
CA LEU A 106 -10.07 -8.46 4.57
C LEU A 106 -10.60 -9.54 3.60
N GLU A 107 -11.91 -9.62 3.41
CA GLU A 107 -12.55 -10.53 2.45
C GLU A 107 -12.41 -10.07 0.99
N ARG A 108 -12.13 -8.79 0.75
CA ARG A 108 -11.98 -8.24 -0.61
C ARG A 108 -10.75 -8.79 -1.31
N LYS A 109 -10.95 -9.39 -2.49
CA LYS A 109 -9.87 -9.98 -3.31
C LYS A 109 -9.05 -8.94 -4.07
N ASP A 110 -9.61 -7.74 -4.25
CA ASP A 110 -8.97 -6.63 -4.96
C ASP A 110 -8.11 -5.75 -4.04
N ILE A 111 -8.06 -6.02 -2.73
CA ILE A 111 -7.15 -5.36 -1.78
C ILE A 111 -5.92 -6.23 -1.58
N ASP A 112 -4.74 -5.65 -1.82
CA ASP A 112 -3.44 -6.32 -1.66
C ASP A 112 -2.84 -6.08 -0.28
N ALA A 113 -3.01 -4.87 0.25
CA ALA A 113 -2.38 -4.44 1.49
C ALA A 113 -3.32 -3.63 2.38
N VAL A 114 -3.04 -3.65 3.68
CA VAL A 114 -3.74 -2.83 4.67
C VAL A 114 -2.77 -1.94 5.44
N HIS A 115 -3.15 -0.68 5.59
CA HIS A 115 -2.54 0.26 6.53
C HIS A 115 -3.38 0.29 7.79
N ILE A 116 -2.80 -0.08 8.93
CA ILE A 116 -3.47 -0.17 10.24
C ILE A 116 -2.97 0.97 11.12
N SER A 117 -3.88 1.87 11.53
CA SER A 117 -3.60 3.03 12.38
C SER A 117 -4.75 3.29 13.37
N THR A 118 -5.12 2.25 14.07
CA THR A 118 -6.19 2.23 15.08
C THR A 118 -5.66 2.61 16.47
N GLY A 119 -6.42 2.37 17.53
CA GLY A 119 -5.90 2.36 18.89
C GLY A 119 -4.95 1.17 19.11
N ASP A 120 -3.94 1.35 19.95
CA ASP A 120 -2.81 0.44 20.15
C ASP A 120 -3.23 -1.01 20.46
N TYR A 121 -4.33 -1.19 21.20
CA TYR A 121 -4.87 -2.49 21.56
C TYR A 121 -5.50 -3.26 20.38
N TRP A 122 -5.87 -2.57 19.30
CA TRP A 122 -6.41 -3.16 18.08
C TRP A 122 -5.34 -3.50 17.03
N HIS A 123 -4.11 -2.99 17.18
CA HIS A 123 -3.03 -3.19 16.21
C HIS A 123 -2.80 -4.67 15.92
N LEU A 124 -2.47 -5.45 16.94
CA LEU A 124 -2.16 -6.88 16.78
C LEU A 124 -3.36 -7.73 16.36
N PRO A 125 -4.56 -7.59 16.98
CA PRO A 125 -5.74 -8.34 16.54
C PRO A 125 -6.05 -8.16 15.05
N ILE A 126 -6.03 -6.92 14.56
CA ILE A 126 -6.29 -6.63 13.14
C ILE A 126 -5.16 -7.15 12.25
N ALA A 127 -3.89 -6.94 12.66
CA ALA A 127 -2.73 -7.38 11.88
C ALA A 127 -2.67 -8.91 11.75
N ILE A 128 -3.01 -9.66 12.80
CA ILE A 128 -3.08 -11.12 12.76
C ILE A 128 -4.13 -11.58 11.76
N LYS A 129 -5.35 -11.02 11.81
CA LYS A 129 -6.42 -11.35 10.85
C LYS A 129 -6.03 -10.96 9.43
N ALA A 130 -5.40 -9.81 9.24
CA ALA A 130 -4.89 -9.39 7.92
C ALA A 130 -3.84 -10.36 7.37
N ALA A 131 -2.89 -10.80 8.21
CA ALA A 131 -1.91 -11.81 7.82
C ALA A 131 -2.56 -13.15 7.44
N GLN A 132 -3.57 -13.59 8.19
CA GLN A 132 -4.34 -14.81 7.91
C GLN A 132 -5.13 -14.71 6.60
N ALA A 133 -5.62 -13.51 6.27
CA ALA A 133 -6.29 -13.21 5.00
C ALA A 133 -5.32 -12.99 3.83
N GLY A 134 -3.99 -13.13 4.05
CA GLY A 134 -2.97 -12.96 3.02
C GLY A 134 -2.73 -11.52 2.59
N LYS A 135 -3.15 -10.53 3.39
CA LYS A 135 -2.94 -9.11 3.10
C LYS A 135 -1.56 -8.66 3.58
N HIS A 136 -0.82 -7.92 2.76
CA HIS A 136 0.37 -7.21 3.19
C HIS A 136 0.02 -6.13 4.20
N ILE A 137 0.92 -5.83 5.13
CA ILE A 137 0.60 -5.02 6.31
C ILE A 137 1.60 -3.88 6.47
N TYR A 138 1.09 -2.65 6.55
CA TYR A 138 1.77 -1.53 7.17
C TYR A 138 1.08 -1.24 8.51
N LEU A 139 1.79 -1.44 9.63
CA LEU A 139 1.26 -1.23 10.97
C LEU A 139 1.91 -0.02 11.64
N GLU A 140 1.10 0.94 12.08
CA GLU A 140 1.57 2.09 12.84
C GLU A 140 2.16 1.68 14.20
N LYS A 141 3.02 2.55 14.72
CA LYS A 141 3.58 2.40 16.07
C LYS A 141 2.53 2.77 17.14
N PRO A 142 2.56 2.17 18.35
CA PRO A 142 3.39 1.04 18.75
C PRO A 142 2.93 -0.27 18.11
N LEU A 143 3.80 -1.30 18.11
CA LEU A 143 3.47 -2.59 17.50
C LEU A 143 2.21 -3.22 18.13
N GLY A 144 2.08 -3.10 19.45
CA GLY A 144 0.94 -3.58 20.21
C GLY A 144 1.28 -3.76 21.68
N LEU A 145 0.36 -4.37 22.44
CA LEU A 145 0.42 -4.46 23.90
C LEU A 145 0.65 -5.89 24.43
N SER A 146 0.77 -6.89 23.55
CA SER A 146 0.91 -8.31 23.93
C SER A 146 2.06 -8.97 23.19
N LEU A 147 3.04 -9.50 23.93
CA LEU A 147 4.15 -10.25 23.36
C LEU A 147 3.67 -11.53 22.64
N ASP A 148 2.73 -12.26 23.25
CA ASP A 148 2.18 -13.48 22.64
C ASP A 148 1.54 -13.20 21.28
N ASN A 149 0.76 -12.12 21.17
CA ASN A 149 0.16 -11.72 19.90
C ASN A 149 1.21 -11.27 18.89
N MET A 150 2.34 -10.68 19.30
CA MET A 150 3.46 -10.37 18.41
C MET A 150 4.05 -11.64 17.80
N LEU A 151 4.26 -12.68 18.62
CA LEU A 151 4.77 -13.98 18.14
C LEU A 151 3.76 -14.69 17.23
N ILE A 152 2.46 -14.58 17.52
CA ILE A 152 1.40 -15.09 16.63
C ILE A 152 1.44 -14.36 15.28
N LEU A 153 1.53 -13.02 15.28
CA LEU A 153 1.61 -12.22 14.05
C LEU A 153 2.83 -12.62 13.21
N GLU A 154 4.00 -12.77 13.83
CA GLU A 154 5.20 -13.21 13.13
C GLU A 154 5.01 -14.58 12.46
N LYS A 155 4.42 -15.54 13.18
CA LYS A 155 4.12 -16.88 12.66
C LYS A 155 3.14 -16.83 11.49
N GLU A 156 2.02 -16.09 11.63
CA GLU A 156 1.02 -15.98 10.57
C GLU A 156 1.55 -15.22 9.34
N ALA A 157 2.33 -14.16 9.53
CA ALA A 157 2.95 -13.43 8.43
C ALA A 157 3.92 -14.32 7.62
N LYS A 158 4.76 -15.10 8.30
CA LYS A 158 5.67 -16.07 7.64
C LYS A 158 4.89 -17.18 6.92
N LYS A 159 3.90 -17.76 7.57
CA LYS A 159 3.07 -18.85 7.01
C LYS A 159 2.35 -18.42 5.74
N ASN A 160 1.76 -17.24 5.73
CA ASN A 160 1.00 -16.71 4.60
C ASN A 160 1.84 -15.89 3.62
N LYS A 161 3.17 -15.79 3.85
CA LYS A 161 4.13 -15.06 2.99
C LYS A 161 3.74 -13.59 2.77
N VAL A 162 3.18 -12.94 3.78
CA VAL A 162 2.83 -11.52 3.73
C VAL A 162 4.02 -10.65 4.12
N HIS A 163 4.17 -9.52 3.42
CA HIS A 163 5.10 -8.49 3.81
C HIS A 163 4.52 -7.70 5.00
N PHE A 164 5.31 -7.57 6.04
CA PHE A 164 4.99 -6.78 7.22
C PHE A 164 5.96 -5.62 7.37
N HIS A 165 5.43 -4.42 7.40
CA HIS A 165 6.20 -3.19 7.65
C HIS A 165 5.73 -2.53 8.94
N TYR A 166 6.66 -2.29 9.85
CA TYR A 166 6.42 -1.55 11.08
C TYR A 166 6.70 -0.06 10.89
N GLY A 167 5.73 0.78 11.19
CA GLY A 167 5.73 2.22 10.95
C GLY A 167 6.65 3.02 11.86
N THR A 168 7.95 2.76 11.80
CA THR A 168 9.00 3.48 12.54
C THR A 168 9.56 4.65 11.74
N GLN A 169 8.71 5.63 11.39
CA GLN A 169 9.03 6.75 10.49
C GLN A 169 10.26 7.55 10.93
N GLN A 170 10.49 7.68 12.23
CA GLN A 170 11.62 8.43 12.78
C GLN A 170 12.96 7.92 12.27
N ARG A 171 13.09 6.63 11.97
CA ARG A 171 14.31 6.05 11.41
C ARG A 171 14.70 6.59 10.04
N SER A 172 13.74 7.12 9.30
CA SER A 172 13.93 7.64 7.93
C SER A 172 14.08 9.17 7.90
N LEU A 173 13.90 9.86 9.03
CA LEU A 173 14.00 11.31 9.07
C LEU A 173 15.45 11.77 9.12
N THR A 174 15.81 12.72 8.26
CA THR A 174 17.19 13.24 8.10
C THR A 174 17.80 13.71 9.43
N HIS A 175 17.03 14.42 10.26
CA HIS A 175 17.54 14.89 11.55
C HIS A 175 17.87 13.74 12.53
N CYS A 176 17.09 12.64 12.50
CA CYS A 176 17.39 11.46 13.31
C CYS A 176 18.59 10.71 12.77
N GLN A 177 18.73 10.58 11.45
CA GLN A 177 19.89 9.98 10.82
C GLN A 177 21.16 10.78 11.13
N ASN A 178 21.13 12.10 11.00
CA ASN A 178 22.25 12.97 11.35
C ASN A 178 22.62 12.86 12.84
N GLY A 179 21.63 12.79 13.74
CA GLY A 179 21.90 12.56 15.16
C GLY A 179 22.60 11.23 15.44
N ILE A 180 22.16 10.14 14.79
CA ILE A 180 22.81 8.83 14.90
C ILE A 180 24.24 8.88 14.35
N GLU A 181 24.48 9.58 13.25
CA GLU A 181 25.81 9.74 12.66
C GLU A 181 26.74 10.53 13.58
N MET A 182 26.26 11.59 14.21
CA MET A 182 27.03 12.35 15.22
C MET A 182 27.46 11.48 16.41
N ILE A 183 26.56 10.60 16.88
CA ILE A 183 26.87 9.62 17.93
C ILE A 183 27.95 8.64 17.44
N ARG A 184 27.75 8.01 16.30
CA ARG A 184 28.66 6.99 15.74
C ARG A 184 30.04 7.55 15.39
N SER A 185 30.12 8.81 15.00
CA SER A 185 31.39 9.49 14.69
C SER A 185 32.17 9.96 15.93
N GLY A 186 31.67 9.69 17.16
CA GLY A 186 32.28 10.11 18.39
C GLY A 186 32.22 11.61 18.70
N ARG A 187 31.44 12.37 17.92
CA ARG A 187 31.29 13.85 18.11
C ARG A 187 30.68 14.24 19.45
N LEU A 188 29.94 13.32 20.06
CA LEU A 188 29.32 13.53 21.39
C LEU A 188 30.15 12.98 22.53
N GLY A 189 31.36 12.47 22.27
CA GLY A 189 32.19 11.83 23.26
C GLY A 189 31.73 10.40 23.59
N GLU A 190 32.23 9.88 24.70
CA GLU A 190 31.87 8.55 25.22
C GLU A 190 30.44 8.61 25.80
N ILE A 191 29.55 7.75 25.31
CA ILE A 191 28.16 7.65 25.78
C ILE A 191 28.10 6.44 26.73
N SER A 192 27.83 6.70 27.98
CA SER A 192 27.70 5.69 29.06
C SER A 192 26.24 5.31 29.27
#